data_ea0185131b82719b110236d434186c44
#
_entry.id   ea0185131b82719b110236d434186c44
#
_cell.length_a   1.000
_cell.length_b   1.000
_cell.length_c   1.000
_cell.angle_alpha   90.00
_cell.angle_beta   90.00
_cell.angle_gamma   90.00
#
_symmetry.space_group_name_H-M   'P 1'
#
loop_
_entity.id
_entity.type
_entity.pdbx_description
1 polymer ?
#
loop_
_entity_poly.entity_id
_entity_poly.type
_entity_poly.pdbx_seq_one_letter_code
_entity_poly.pdbx_strand_id
1 'polypeptide(L)'
;TPQSNPATKFLSWKSNDKQFSYYDKETKENVLVPLPLKFLVLDEMHSISGWNDATQSGIYSNEVKFISKETMTVKPFKGNEIAKGLYKDIKEKVKSAGGHYVKSIYIMLEDGTLANLQLKGSAVQKWGEFTAKGKQRLVDEWVVVDKAVDGKKGAVKFTTPDFRFLQSITDAESELADECFNTLEAYMSTYLSKAEPIVI
;
A
#
# COMPACT_ATOMS: atom_id res chain seq x y z
N THR A 1 -16.56 17.29 8.94
CA THR A 1 -16.11 16.80 7.62
C THR A 1 -15.11 15.68 7.84
N PRO A 2 -15.27 14.50 7.22
CA PRO A 2 -14.27 13.44 7.34
C PRO A 2 -12.92 13.94 6.83
N GLN A 3 -11.89 13.73 7.60
CA GLN A 3 -10.54 14.10 7.21
C GLN A 3 -10.10 13.20 6.03
N SER A 4 -9.67 13.80 4.93
CA SER A 4 -9.17 13.05 3.78
C SER A 4 -7.79 12.47 4.06
N ASN A 5 -7.49 11.34 3.40
CA ASN A 5 -6.16 10.73 3.47
C ASN A 5 -5.10 11.74 2.98
N PRO A 6 -4.06 12.02 3.75
CA PRO A 6 -3.04 13.00 3.38
C PRO A 6 -2.11 12.53 2.25
N ALA A 7 -2.08 11.24 1.93
CA ALA A 7 -1.31 10.74 0.80
C ALA A 7 -1.90 11.27 -0.52
N THR A 8 -1.06 11.87 -1.34
CA THR A 8 -1.48 12.50 -2.60
C THR A 8 -1.51 11.54 -3.77
N LYS A 9 -0.72 10.48 -3.71
CA LYS A 9 -0.61 9.46 -4.75
C LYS A 9 -0.66 8.06 -4.16
N PHE A 10 -1.44 7.20 -4.77
CA PHE A 10 -1.51 5.77 -4.44
C PHE A 10 -0.86 5.00 -5.58
N LEU A 11 0.39 4.55 -5.35
CA LEU A 11 1.25 3.96 -6.35
C LEU A 11 1.07 2.45 -6.41
N SER A 12 0.82 1.92 -7.59
CA SER A 12 0.72 0.48 -7.85
C SER A 12 1.75 0.06 -8.91
N TRP A 13 2.33 -1.12 -8.75
CA TRP A 13 3.27 -1.66 -9.72
C TRP A 13 2.55 -2.16 -10.97
N LYS A 14 3.00 -1.70 -12.13
CA LYS A 14 2.52 -2.15 -13.44
C LYS A 14 3.56 -3.10 -14.05
N SER A 15 3.27 -4.39 -13.94
CA SER A 15 4.20 -5.46 -14.36
C SER A 15 4.65 -5.31 -15.82
N ASN A 16 3.73 -5.04 -16.74
CA ASN A 16 4.04 -4.92 -18.17
C ASN A 16 4.86 -3.67 -18.49
N ASP A 17 4.61 -2.58 -17.77
CA ASP A 17 5.30 -1.29 -17.98
C ASP A 17 6.61 -1.21 -17.21
N LYS A 18 6.85 -2.12 -16.27
CA LYS A 18 8.02 -2.14 -15.37
C LYS A 18 8.19 -0.82 -14.61
N GLN A 19 7.07 -0.24 -14.20
CA GLN A 19 6.98 1.06 -13.51
C GLN A 19 5.81 1.06 -12.54
N PHE A 20 5.82 2.01 -11.62
CA PHE A 20 4.65 2.33 -10.81
C PHE A 20 3.70 3.24 -11.59
N SER A 21 2.44 3.23 -11.20
CA SER A 21 1.45 4.19 -11.68
C SER A 21 0.52 4.61 -10.55
N TYR A 22 -0.10 5.76 -10.71
CA TYR A 22 -1.18 6.24 -9.84
C TYR A 22 -2.32 6.79 -10.69
N TYR A 23 -3.52 6.77 -10.12
CA TYR A 23 -4.68 7.40 -10.73
C TYR A 23 -4.73 8.88 -10.35
N ASP A 24 -4.70 9.75 -11.35
CA ASP A 24 -4.84 11.19 -11.17
C ASP A 24 -6.33 11.57 -11.23
N LYS A 25 -6.85 12.07 -10.12
CA LYS A 25 -8.26 12.45 -9.99
C LYS A 25 -8.63 13.68 -10.82
N GLU A 26 -7.66 14.55 -11.10
CA GLU A 26 -7.89 15.76 -11.88
C GLU A 26 -8.02 15.45 -13.37
N THR A 27 -7.08 14.70 -13.92
CA THR A 27 -7.09 14.28 -15.33
C THR A 27 -7.96 13.06 -15.59
N LYS A 28 -8.30 12.30 -14.53
CA LYS A 28 -9.02 11.03 -14.58
C LYS A 28 -8.28 9.95 -15.39
N GLU A 29 -6.97 9.99 -15.34
CA GLU A 29 -6.09 9.07 -16.06
C GLU A 29 -5.12 8.37 -15.12
N ASN A 30 -4.63 7.20 -15.54
CA ASN A 30 -3.51 6.55 -14.91
C ASN A 30 -2.21 7.18 -15.41
N VAL A 31 -1.37 7.61 -14.49
CA VAL A 31 -0.08 8.25 -14.78
C VAL A 31 1.04 7.30 -14.41
N LEU A 32 1.94 7.01 -15.35
CA LEU A 32 3.14 6.23 -15.09
C LEU A 32 4.18 7.08 -14.36
N VAL A 33 4.82 6.46 -13.38
CA VAL A 33 5.93 7.06 -12.63
C VAL A 33 7.22 6.38 -13.07
N PRO A 34 8.09 7.08 -13.81
CA PRO A 34 9.32 6.48 -14.31
C PRO A 34 10.27 6.13 -13.17
N LEU A 35 11.04 5.04 -13.36
CA LEU A 35 12.14 4.70 -12.47
C LEU A 35 13.36 5.60 -12.75
N PRO A 36 14.23 5.89 -11.77
CA PRO A 36 14.16 5.37 -10.40
C PRO A 36 13.07 6.05 -9.55
N LEU A 37 12.45 5.29 -8.68
CA LEU A 37 11.58 5.81 -7.62
C LEU A 37 12.33 5.73 -6.30
N LYS A 38 12.52 6.88 -5.66
CA LYS A 38 13.21 7.01 -4.37
C LYS A 38 12.22 7.44 -3.31
N PHE A 39 12.22 6.76 -2.18
CA PHE A 39 11.27 7.05 -1.10
C PHE A 39 11.82 6.67 0.27
N LEU A 40 11.27 7.29 1.30
CA LEU A 40 11.48 6.92 2.70
C LEU A 40 10.21 6.30 3.27
N VAL A 41 10.33 5.17 3.96
CA VAL A 41 9.19 4.50 4.58
C VAL A 41 8.79 5.21 5.87
N LEU A 42 7.51 5.51 6.01
CA LEU A 42 6.94 6.16 7.19
C LEU A 42 6.14 5.18 8.06
N ASP A 43 5.29 4.36 7.46
CA ASP A 43 4.47 3.37 8.16
C ASP A 43 3.98 2.30 7.19
N GLU A 44 3.61 1.15 7.74
CA GLU A 44 3.07 0.02 6.98
C GLU A 44 1.71 -0.38 7.53
N MET A 45 0.74 -0.53 6.63
CA MET A 45 -0.62 -0.94 6.92
C MET A 45 -1.00 -2.12 6.03
N HIS A 46 -2.17 -2.71 6.31
CA HIS A 46 -2.72 -3.82 5.54
C HIS A 46 -4.13 -3.47 5.07
N SER A 47 -4.46 -3.85 3.85
CA SER A 47 -5.80 -3.67 3.30
C SER A 47 -6.14 -4.77 2.29
N ILE A 48 -7.33 -4.68 1.73
CA ILE A 48 -7.80 -5.57 0.67
C ILE A 48 -8.32 -4.72 -0.46
N SER A 49 -8.00 -5.11 -1.68
CA SER A 49 -8.55 -4.53 -2.89
C SER A 49 -8.83 -5.64 -3.90
N GLY A 50 -9.49 -5.32 -4.98
CA GLY A 50 -9.78 -6.27 -6.04
C GLY A 50 -10.95 -5.85 -6.90
N TRP A 51 -11.46 -6.79 -7.65
CA TRP A 51 -12.62 -6.60 -8.52
C TRP A 51 -13.63 -7.71 -8.28
N ASN A 52 -14.87 -7.32 -8.06
CA ASN A 52 -15.98 -8.25 -7.86
C ASN A 52 -16.82 -8.37 -9.13
N ASP A 53 -16.75 -9.53 -9.77
CA ASP A 53 -17.48 -9.78 -11.03
C ASP A 53 -18.99 -9.80 -10.83
N ALA A 54 -19.47 -10.26 -9.70
CA ALA A 54 -20.91 -10.34 -9.41
C ALA A 54 -21.56 -8.94 -9.35
N THR A 55 -20.87 -7.96 -8.79
CA THR A 55 -21.36 -6.58 -8.67
C THR A 55 -20.78 -5.62 -9.71
N GLN A 56 -19.83 -6.10 -10.54
CA GLN A 56 -19.11 -5.28 -11.51
C GLN A 56 -18.57 -3.99 -10.90
N SER A 57 -17.89 -4.16 -9.75
CA SER A 57 -17.30 -3.05 -9.02
C SER A 57 -16.04 -3.46 -8.27
N GLY A 58 -15.22 -2.47 -7.92
CA GLY A 58 -14.01 -2.68 -7.13
C GLY A 58 -14.32 -3.14 -5.71
N ILE A 59 -13.40 -3.90 -5.14
CA ILE A 59 -13.42 -4.33 -3.75
C ILE A 59 -12.47 -3.46 -2.93
N TYR A 60 -12.87 -3.10 -1.74
CA TYR A 60 -12.06 -2.34 -0.80
C TYR A 60 -12.28 -2.81 0.64
N SER A 61 -11.37 -2.47 1.52
CA SER A 61 -11.49 -2.67 2.96
C SER A 61 -10.98 -1.45 3.73
N ASN A 62 -11.27 -1.42 5.03
CA ASN A 62 -10.53 -0.54 5.94
C ASN A 62 -9.06 -0.96 6.00
N GLU A 63 -8.18 -0.01 6.32
CA GLU A 63 -6.78 -0.28 6.61
C GLU A 63 -6.62 -0.71 8.07
N VAL A 64 -5.77 -1.70 8.31
CA VAL A 64 -5.42 -2.16 9.65
C VAL A 64 -3.90 -2.17 9.83
N LYS A 65 -3.45 -1.89 11.03
CA LYS A 65 -2.03 -1.90 11.38
C LYS A 65 -1.55 -3.28 11.82
N PHE A 66 -2.38 -4.00 12.56
CA PHE A 66 -2.06 -5.34 13.09
C PHE A 66 -3.04 -6.36 12.52
N ILE A 67 -2.65 -6.98 11.42
CA ILE A 67 -3.52 -7.90 10.67
C ILE A 67 -3.98 -9.11 11.49
N SER A 68 -3.21 -9.52 12.49
CA SER A 68 -3.56 -10.65 13.38
C SER A 68 -4.52 -10.28 14.49
N LYS A 69 -4.82 -8.99 14.70
CA LYS A 69 -5.60 -8.51 15.85
C LYS A 69 -6.78 -7.63 15.47
N GLU A 70 -6.75 -7.02 14.30
CA GLU A 70 -7.75 -6.02 13.90
C GLU A 70 -8.70 -6.59 12.85
N THR A 71 -9.97 -6.29 13.03
CA THR A 71 -11.04 -6.71 12.12
C THR A 71 -10.99 -5.91 10.82
N MET A 72 -11.09 -6.62 9.71
CA MET A 72 -11.27 -6.04 8.38
C MET A 72 -12.73 -6.21 7.94
N THR A 73 -13.28 -5.15 7.37
CA THR A 73 -14.58 -5.17 6.71
C THR A 73 -14.36 -5.00 5.23
N VAL A 74 -14.72 -6.00 4.44
CA VAL A 74 -14.48 -6.07 3.00
C VAL A 74 -15.78 -5.87 2.25
N LYS A 75 -15.83 -4.89 1.37
CA LYS A 75 -17.04 -4.50 0.61
C LYS A 75 -16.72 -4.25 -0.84
N PRO A 76 -17.67 -4.54 -1.76
CA PRO A 76 -17.63 -3.96 -3.08
C PRO A 76 -18.16 -2.51 -3.04
N PHE A 77 -17.79 -1.69 -4.00
CA PHE A 77 -18.37 -0.35 -4.13
C PHE A 77 -19.88 -0.38 -4.40
N LYS A 78 -20.34 -1.46 -5.04
CA LYS A 78 -21.77 -1.72 -5.29
C LYS A 78 -22.12 -3.07 -4.67
N GLY A 79 -23.15 -3.10 -3.84
CA GLY A 79 -23.64 -4.35 -3.24
C GLY A 79 -23.31 -4.49 -1.77
N ASN A 80 -23.54 -5.70 -1.27
CA ASN A 80 -23.46 -6.02 0.15
C ASN A 80 -22.01 -6.37 0.59
N GLU A 81 -21.78 -6.29 1.89
CA GLU A 81 -20.53 -6.73 2.52
C GLU A 81 -20.15 -8.15 2.10
N ILE A 82 -18.89 -8.32 1.70
CA ILE A 82 -18.34 -9.62 1.31
C ILE A 82 -17.96 -10.45 2.55
N ALA A 83 -17.21 -9.82 3.46
CA ALA A 83 -16.74 -10.49 4.66
C ALA A 83 -16.34 -9.48 5.74
N LYS A 84 -16.38 -9.94 7.00
CA LYS A 84 -15.92 -9.17 8.15
C LYS A 84 -15.27 -10.10 9.17
N GLY A 85 -14.08 -9.77 9.63
CA GLY A 85 -13.34 -10.55 10.62
C GLY A 85 -11.84 -10.34 10.51
N LEU A 86 -11.08 -11.15 11.22
CA LEU A 86 -9.62 -11.20 11.07
C LEU A 86 -9.29 -11.78 9.70
N TYR A 87 -8.26 -11.25 9.07
CA TYR A 87 -7.88 -11.66 7.71
C TYR A 87 -7.72 -13.18 7.58
N LYS A 88 -7.07 -13.82 8.54
CA LYS A 88 -6.88 -15.29 8.54
C LYS A 88 -8.20 -16.08 8.44
N ASP A 89 -9.29 -15.53 9.00
CA ASP A 89 -10.59 -16.19 9.05
C ASP A 89 -11.45 -15.90 7.82
N ILE A 90 -11.24 -14.76 7.15
CA ILE A 90 -12.04 -14.33 5.99
C ILE A 90 -11.30 -14.48 4.64
N LYS A 91 -10.04 -14.84 4.67
CA LYS A 91 -9.13 -14.92 3.52
C LYS A 91 -9.71 -15.67 2.31
N GLU A 92 -10.25 -16.87 2.52
CA GLU A 92 -10.77 -17.68 1.42
C GLU A 92 -12.04 -17.08 0.82
N LYS A 93 -12.90 -16.52 1.64
CA LYS A 93 -14.12 -15.85 1.18
C LYS A 93 -13.80 -14.58 0.37
N VAL A 94 -12.84 -13.81 0.84
CA VAL A 94 -12.35 -12.62 0.13
C VAL A 94 -11.77 -12.99 -1.23
N LYS A 95 -10.91 -13.99 -1.27
CA LYS A 95 -10.26 -14.47 -2.49
C LYS A 95 -11.29 -14.98 -3.50
N SER A 96 -12.26 -15.77 -3.06
CA SER A 96 -13.34 -16.28 -3.92
C SER A 96 -14.20 -15.16 -4.52
N ALA A 97 -14.33 -14.03 -3.83
CA ALA A 97 -15.07 -12.87 -4.31
C ALA A 97 -14.26 -11.96 -5.25
N GLY A 98 -12.97 -12.21 -5.43
CA GLY A 98 -12.08 -11.43 -6.27
C GLY A 98 -11.19 -10.44 -5.52
N GLY A 99 -11.12 -10.53 -4.20
CA GLY A 99 -10.27 -9.69 -3.36
C GLY A 99 -8.85 -10.23 -3.22
N HIS A 100 -7.92 -9.31 -3.00
CA HIS A 100 -6.51 -9.61 -2.78
C HIS A 100 -5.96 -8.83 -1.60
N TYR A 101 -5.04 -9.45 -0.87
CA TYR A 101 -4.26 -8.75 0.14
C TYR A 101 -3.42 -7.64 -0.50
N VAL A 102 -3.38 -6.49 0.16
CA VAL A 102 -2.55 -5.35 -0.22
C VAL A 102 -1.71 -4.93 0.98
N LYS A 103 -0.41 -4.83 0.78
CA LYS A 103 0.46 -4.14 1.72
C LYS A 103 0.45 -2.66 1.39
N SER A 104 -0.05 -1.85 2.31
CA SER A 104 -0.19 -0.41 2.18
C SER A 104 0.97 0.27 2.92
N ILE A 105 1.92 0.81 2.18
CA ILE A 105 3.14 1.41 2.73
C ILE A 105 3.07 2.92 2.53
N TYR A 106 3.00 3.67 3.62
CA TYR A 106 3.07 5.13 3.57
C TYR A 106 4.52 5.56 3.46
N ILE A 107 4.77 6.45 2.52
CA ILE A 107 6.12 6.88 2.14
C ILE A 107 6.20 8.40 1.99
N MET A 108 7.41 8.93 2.17
CA MET A 108 7.76 10.27 1.74
C MET A 108 8.54 10.16 0.43
N LEU A 109 8.10 10.85 -0.60
CA LEU A 109 8.82 10.96 -1.87
C LEU A 109 10.00 11.92 -1.75
N GLU A 110 10.88 11.90 -2.73
CA GLU A 110 12.08 12.74 -2.75
C GLU A 110 11.78 14.24 -2.67
N ASP A 111 10.62 14.67 -3.17
CA ASP A 111 10.15 16.06 -3.11
C ASP A 111 9.49 16.43 -1.75
N GLY A 112 9.50 15.53 -0.78
CA GLY A 112 8.90 15.75 0.54
C GLY A 112 7.40 15.50 0.62
N THR A 113 6.75 15.01 -0.45
CA THR A 113 5.32 14.73 -0.43
C THR A 113 5.01 13.33 0.13
N LEU A 114 3.88 13.25 0.82
CA LEU A 114 3.36 11.99 1.37
C LEU A 114 2.62 11.20 0.28
N ALA A 115 2.97 9.95 0.13
CA ALA A 115 2.35 9.03 -0.83
C ALA A 115 2.13 7.65 -0.20
N ASN A 116 1.54 6.74 -0.95
CA ASN A 116 1.28 5.38 -0.52
C ASN A 116 1.68 4.40 -1.62
N LEU A 117 2.43 3.36 -1.25
CA LEU A 117 2.70 2.21 -2.11
C LEU A 117 1.71 1.10 -1.80
N GLN A 118 1.03 0.62 -2.81
CA GLN A 118 0.11 -0.51 -2.70
C GLN A 118 0.74 -1.74 -3.35
N LEU A 119 1.34 -2.61 -2.55
CA LEU A 119 2.00 -3.81 -3.02
C LEU A 119 1.07 -5.00 -2.98
N LYS A 120 1.04 -5.79 -4.06
CA LYS A 120 0.20 -6.97 -4.24
C LYS A 120 1.02 -8.15 -4.76
N GLY A 121 0.58 -9.36 -4.42
CA GLY A 121 1.15 -10.59 -4.96
C GLY A 121 2.65 -10.71 -4.77
N SER A 122 3.39 -10.96 -5.84
CA SER A 122 4.84 -11.17 -5.80
C SER A 122 5.63 -9.95 -5.33
N ALA A 123 5.12 -8.74 -5.51
CA ALA A 123 5.75 -7.52 -4.97
C ALA A 123 5.74 -7.51 -3.43
N VAL A 124 4.70 -8.06 -2.79
CA VAL A 124 4.64 -8.23 -1.33
C VAL A 124 5.74 -9.17 -0.85
N GLN A 125 5.94 -10.28 -1.55
CA GLN A 125 7.01 -11.24 -1.24
C GLN A 125 8.38 -10.58 -1.36
N LYS A 126 8.63 -9.83 -2.43
CA LYS A 126 9.89 -9.11 -2.63
C LYS A 126 10.16 -8.09 -1.55
N TRP A 127 9.14 -7.37 -1.13
CA TRP A 127 9.23 -6.44 0.00
C TRP A 127 9.56 -7.15 1.31
N GLY A 128 8.92 -8.29 1.57
CA GLY A 128 9.20 -9.12 2.75
C GLY A 128 10.63 -9.63 2.78
N GLU A 129 11.15 -10.13 1.67
CA GLU A 129 12.54 -10.57 1.53
C GLU A 129 13.53 -9.41 1.75
N PHE A 130 13.24 -8.25 1.17
CA PHE A 130 14.05 -7.05 1.31
C PHE A 130 14.10 -6.55 2.76
N THR A 131 12.97 -6.48 3.45
CA THR A 131 12.90 -5.96 4.82
C THR A 131 13.33 -6.96 5.88
N ALA A 132 13.31 -8.26 5.59
CA ALA A 132 13.73 -9.29 6.54
C ALA A 132 15.17 -9.11 7.04
N LYS A 133 16.04 -8.55 6.21
CA LYS A 133 17.46 -8.34 6.51
C LYS A 133 17.83 -6.91 6.93
N GLY A 134 16.88 -5.99 6.88
CA GLY A 134 17.21 -4.58 7.06
C GLY A 134 16.06 -3.71 7.56
N LYS A 135 15.11 -4.28 8.29
CA LYS A 135 13.93 -3.54 8.75
C LYS A 135 14.29 -2.28 9.55
N GLN A 136 15.33 -2.35 10.38
CA GLN A 136 15.80 -1.20 11.17
C GLN A 136 16.34 -0.06 10.31
N ARG A 137 16.77 -0.34 9.08
CA ARG A 137 17.29 0.67 8.13
C ARG A 137 16.19 1.52 7.52
N LEU A 138 14.95 1.04 7.52
CA LEU A 138 13.80 1.77 6.99
C LEU A 138 13.54 3.10 7.71
N VAL A 139 14.03 3.23 8.94
CA VAL A 139 13.81 4.43 9.78
C VAL A 139 14.58 5.65 9.24
N ASP A 140 15.78 5.43 8.72
CA ASP A 140 16.71 6.53 8.41
C ASP A 140 17.46 6.39 7.08
N GLU A 141 17.13 5.38 6.27
CA GLU A 141 17.74 5.21 4.95
C GLU A 141 16.69 5.27 3.84
N TRP A 142 17.03 5.95 2.77
CA TRP A 142 16.23 5.96 1.55
C TRP A 142 16.16 4.55 0.94
N VAL A 143 15.02 4.25 0.37
CA VAL A 143 14.81 3.06 -0.48
C VAL A 143 14.66 3.52 -1.93
N VAL A 144 15.21 2.76 -2.85
CA VAL A 144 15.07 3.03 -4.28
C VAL A 144 14.61 1.78 -5.01
N VAL A 145 13.76 2.00 -6.01
CA VAL A 145 13.46 1.04 -7.07
C VAL A 145 13.98 1.65 -8.37
N ASP A 146 15.05 1.09 -8.92
CA ASP A 146 15.67 1.57 -10.17
C ASP A 146 15.57 0.56 -11.32
N LYS A 147 15.12 -0.65 -11.04
CA LYS A 147 14.90 -1.69 -12.04
C LYS A 147 13.78 -2.64 -11.66
N ALA A 148 13.29 -3.36 -12.63
CA ALA A 148 12.37 -4.47 -12.48
C ALA A 148 13.11 -5.81 -12.53
N VAL A 149 12.57 -6.81 -11.85
CA VAL A 149 13.05 -8.20 -11.89
C VAL A 149 12.01 -9.04 -12.61
N ASP A 150 12.45 -9.81 -13.60
CA ASP A 150 11.60 -10.75 -14.30
C ASP A 150 11.28 -11.96 -13.43
N GLY A 151 10.03 -12.41 -13.48
CA GLY A 151 9.54 -13.59 -12.79
C GLY A 151 8.64 -14.41 -13.70
N LYS A 152 8.43 -15.66 -13.30
CA LYS A 152 7.56 -16.59 -14.03
C LYS A 152 6.84 -17.51 -13.06
N LYS A 153 5.54 -17.68 -13.26
CA LYS A 153 4.73 -18.64 -12.53
C LYS A 153 3.93 -19.47 -13.54
N GLY A 154 4.35 -20.71 -13.75
CA GLY A 154 3.83 -21.51 -14.85
C GLY A 154 4.13 -20.88 -16.20
N ALA A 155 3.12 -20.63 -17.02
CA ALA A 155 3.23 -19.95 -18.31
C ALA A 155 3.16 -18.41 -18.18
N VAL A 156 2.79 -17.88 -17.02
CA VAL A 156 2.61 -16.45 -16.81
C VAL A 156 3.94 -15.79 -16.48
N LYS A 157 4.33 -14.82 -17.31
CA LYS A 157 5.49 -13.96 -17.07
C LYS A 157 5.03 -12.68 -16.39
N PHE A 158 5.82 -12.21 -15.43
CA PHE A 158 5.54 -10.97 -14.70
C PHE A 158 6.85 -10.28 -14.32
N THR A 159 6.76 -9.05 -13.84
CA THR A 159 7.89 -8.34 -13.25
C THR A 159 7.53 -7.88 -11.83
N THR A 160 8.57 -7.70 -11.03
CA THR A 160 8.46 -7.13 -9.67
C THR A 160 9.45 -5.97 -9.52
N PRO A 161 9.16 -5.00 -8.66
CA PRO A 161 10.15 -3.97 -8.32
C PRO A 161 11.32 -4.60 -7.56
N ASP A 162 12.52 -4.11 -7.83
CA ASP A 162 13.73 -4.48 -7.09
C ASP A 162 14.02 -3.38 -6.06
N PHE A 163 13.81 -3.68 -4.78
CA PHE A 163 14.02 -2.73 -3.68
C PHE A 163 15.45 -2.82 -3.19
N ARG A 164 16.10 -1.67 -2.99
CA ARG A 164 17.41 -1.59 -2.35
C ARG A 164 17.55 -0.34 -1.52
N PHE A 165 18.41 -0.38 -0.51
CA PHE A 165 18.74 0.79 0.29
C PHE A 165 19.72 1.70 -0.44
N LEU A 166 19.54 3.01 -0.24
CA LEU A 166 20.49 4.05 -0.61
C LEU A 166 21.18 4.62 0.64
N GLN A 167 21.64 5.87 0.56
CA GLN A 167 22.24 6.56 1.66
C GLN A 167 21.24 6.89 2.77
N SER A 168 21.78 7.15 3.96
CA SER A 168 21.02 7.69 5.09
C SER A 168 20.45 9.06 4.77
N ILE A 169 19.32 9.39 5.37
CA ILE A 169 18.71 10.71 5.26
C ILE A 169 19.58 11.76 5.99
N THR A 170 19.52 12.99 5.48
CA THR A 170 20.12 14.16 6.13
C THR A 170 19.23 14.65 7.27
N ASP A 171 19.76 15.55 8.11
CA ASP A 171 18.97 16.17 9.19
C ASP A 171 17.77 16.95 8.64
N ALA A 172 17.93 17.67 7.54
CA ALA A 172 16.83 18.38 6.87
C ALA A 172 15.77 17.42 6.32
N GLU A 173 16.20 16.30 5.72
CA GLU A 173 15.28 15.25 5.24
C GLU A 173 14.56 14.56 6.41
N SER A 174 15.23 14.36 7.54
CA SER A 174 14.64 13.83 8.77
C SER A 174 13.53 14.74 9.31
N GLU A 175 13.73 16.07 9.28
CA GLU A 175 12.71 17.04 9.69
C GLU A 175 11.47 16.96 8.79
N LEU A 176 11.65 16.88 7.48
CA LEU A 176 10.56 16.69 6.52
C LEU A 176 9.82 15.37 6.75
N ALA A 177 10.56 14.30 7.03
CA ALA A 177 9.98 12.99 7.32
C ALA A 177 9.14 13.02 8.61
N ASP A 178 9.61 13.71 9.64
CA ASP A 178 8.86 13.88 10.89
C ASP A 178 7.55 14.66 10.65
N GLU A 179 7.57 15.70 9.84
CA GLU A 179 6.36 16.43 9.46
C GLU A 179 5.36 15.54 8.73
N CYS A 180 5.82 14.77 7.75
CA CYS A 180 5.00 13.79 7.03
C CYS A 180 4.42 12.74 7.97
N PHE A 181 5.25 12.21 8.86
CA PHE A 181 4.85 11.21 9.83
C PHE A 181 3.80 11.74 10.81
N ASN A 182 3.99 12.95 11.32
CA ASN A 182 3.02 13.59 12.22
C ASN A 182 1.69 13.85 11.52
N THR A 183 1.70 14.27 10.27
CA THR A 183 0.49 14.44 9.45
C THR A 183 -0.23 13.10 9.27
N LEU A 184 0.51 12.03 8.98
CA LEU A 184 -0.03 10.69 8.84
C LEU A 184 -0.62 10.16 10.15
N GLU A 185 0.09 10.33 11.27
CA GLU A 185 -0.36 9.90 12.59
C GLU A 185 -1.65 10.59 13.02
N ALA A 186 -1.76 11.90 12.76
CA ALA A 186 -2.99 12.66 13.05
C ALA A 186 -4.19 12.12 12.26
N TYR A 187 -3.99 11.80 10.99
CA TYR A 187 -5.00 11.17 10.15
C TYR A 187 -5.35 9.76 10.66
N MET A 188 -4.34 8.92 10.91
CA MET A 188 -4.54 7.53 11.31
C MET A 188 -5.24 7.42 12.68
N SER A 189 -4.91 8.27 13.63
CA SER A 189 -5.59 8.31 14.93
C SER A 189 -7.09 8.53 14.77
N THR A 190 -7.50 9.45 13.90
CA THR A 190 -8.90 9.71 13.60
C THR A 190 -9.53 8.57 12.79
N TYR A 191 -8.82 8.07 11.79
CA TYR A 191 -9.29 6.99 10.94
C TYR A 191 -9.51 5.69 11.71
N LEU A 192 -8.52 5.24 12.49
CA LEU A 192 -8.57 3.98 13.23
C LEU A 192 -9.64 4.01 14.33
N SER A 193 -9.84 5.17 14.97
CA SER A 193 -10.90 5.33 15.97
C SER A 193 -12.31 5.18 15.40
N LYS A 194 -12.50 5.46 14.11
CA LYS A 194 -13.78 5.29 13.39
C LYS A 194 -13.92 3.89 12.78
N ALA A 195 -12.81 3.23 12.52
CA ALA A 195 -12.78 1.89 11.92
C ALA A 195 -13.01 0.78 12.95
N GLU A 196 -12.93 1.10 14.25
CA GLU A 196 -13.27 0.14 15.28
C GLU A 196 -14.73 -0.29 15.16
N PRO A 197 -14.99 -1.61 15.18
CA PRO A 197 -16.36 -2.10 15.16
C PRO A 197 -17.06 -1.55 16.40
N ILE A 198 -18.21 -0.93 16.20
CA ILE A 198 -19.11 -0.62 17.32
C ILE A 198 -19.48 -1.96 17.94
N VAL A 199 -18.88 -2.26 19.07
CA VAL A 199 -19.29 -3.40 19.89
C VAL A 199 -20.64 -3.00 20.47
N ILE A 200 -21.70 -3.55 19.89
CA ILE A 200 -23.05 -3.47 20.47
C ILE A 200 -23.17 -4.57 21.51
#